data_f163fefbf8a1aee2da642016631ef1a6
#
_entry.id   f163fefbf8a1aee2da642016631ef1a6
#
_cell.length_a   1.000
_cell.length_b   1.000
_cell.length_c   1.000
_cell.angle_alpha   90.00
_cell.angle_beta   90.00
_cell.angle_gamma   90.00
#
_symmetry.space_group_name_H-M   'P 1'
#
loop_
_entity.id
_entity.type
_entity.pdbx_description
1 polymer ?
#
loop_
_entity_poly.entity_id
_entity_poly.type
_entity_poly.pdbx_seq_one_letter_code
_entity_poly.pdbx_strand_id
1 'polypeptide(L)'
;MAKAVKLADIAEQLGVSTVTVSKALSGQKGVSEAMREKIKQLADELGYKQPSAVKKEKSVKSYNIGVLVSEKYLGEYASFYWRMYQSVATRAVQKECFTMLEVVSLEDEAEANLPKIVVERKVDGLILIGRLWTEFLGALRQNTQIPIVYLDFY
;
A
#
# COMPACT_ATOMS: atom_id res chain seq x y z
N MET A 1 26.32 1.32 23.94
CA MET A 1 25.15 1.55 23.06
C MET A 1 24.49 2.86 23.47
N ALA A 2 24.41 3.83 22.57
CA ALA A 2 23.77 5.11 22.88
C ALA A 2 22.26 4.89 23.07
N LYS A 3 21.71 5.35 24.20
CA LYS A 3 20.29 5.25 24.54
C LYS A 3 19.48 6.10 23.54
N ALA A 4 18.50 5.51 22.87
CA ALA A 4 17.64 6.24 21.93
C ALA A 4 16.90 7.35 22.69
N VAL A 5 17.01 8.59 22.20
CA VAL A 5 16.33 9.77 22.76
C VAL A 5 14.81 9.60 22.62
N LYS A 6 14.08 9.89 23.70
CA LYS A 6 12.61 9.77 23.76
C LYS A 6 11.96 11.15 23.89
N LEU A 7 10.67 11.26 23.57
CA LEU A 7 9.88 12.48 23.80
C LEU A 7 9.95 12.96 25.25
N ALA A 8 10.09 12.05 26.21
CA ALA A 8 10.22 12.36 27.62
C ALA A 8 11.50 13.17 27.94
N ASP A 9 12.59 12.86 27.25
CA ASP A 9 13.88 13.52 27.45
C ASP A 9 13.81 15.01 27.01
N ILE A 10 13.11 15.26 25.88
CA ILE A 10 12.86 16.62 25.38
C ILE A 10 11.90 17.39 26.32
N ALA A 11 10.86 16.71 26.78
CA ALA A 11 9.86 17.28 27.69
C ALA A 11 10.47 17.71 29.00
N GLU A 12 11.35 16.89 29.58
CA GLU A 12 12.05 17.15 30.82
C GLU A 12 12.98 18.38 30.71
N GLN A 13 13.77 18.46 29.62
CA GLN A 13 14.70 19.58 29.43
C GLN A 13 14.01 20.95 29.22
N LEU A 14 12.81 20.94 28.65
CA LEU A 14 12.05 22.17 28.41
C LEU A 14 10.97 22.45 29.46
N GLY A 15 10.84 21.60 30.48
CA GLY A 15 9.84 21.77 31.53
C GLY A 15 8.39 21.71 31.03
N VAL A 16 8.12 20.93 29.98
CA VAL A 16 6.80 20.81 29.37
C VAL A 16 6.31 19.35 29.39
N SER A 17 5.03 19.10 29.11
CA SER A 17 4.51 17.74 29.03
C SER A 17 4.95 17.06 27.72
N THR A 18 5.05 15.72 27.73
CA THR A 18 5.30 14.92 26.53
C THR A 18 4.22 15.13 25.45
N VAL A 19 2.99 15.45 25.87
CA VAL A 19 1.88 15.81 24.98
C VAL A 19 2.17 17.11 24.25
N THR A 20 2.73 18.12 24.96
CA THR A 20 3.14 19.40 24.37
C THR A 20 4.23 19.20 23.33
N VAL A 21 5.25 18.39 23.64
CA VAL A 21 6.32 18.04 22.69
C VAL A 21 5.75 17.32 21.47
N SER A 22 4.90 16.34 21.66
CA SER A 22 4.24 15.60 20.57
C SER A 22 3.42 16.51 19.65
N LYS A 23 2.61 17.42 20.23
CA LYS A 23 1.82 18.41 19.47
C LYS A 23 2.72 19.39 18.71
N ALA A 24 3.81 19.85 19.32
CA ALA A 24 4.76 20.75 18.67
C ALA A 24 5.41 20.12 17.45
N LEU A 25 5.92 18.89 17.59
CA LEU A 25 6.60 18.15 16.52
C LEU A 25 5.63 17.70 15.41
N SER A 26 4.36 17.40 15.74
CA SER A 26 3.33 17.02 14.77
C SER A 26 2.57 18.19 14.14
N GLY A 27 2.92 19.44 14.45
CA GLY A 27 2.27 20.63 13.88
C GLY A 27 0.85 20.88 14.37
N GLN A 28 0.39 20.21 15.42
CA GLN A 28 -0.96 20.40 15.97
C GLN A 28 -1.14 21.74 16.67
N LYS A 29 -2.36 22.24 16.71
CA LYS A 29 -2.72 23.50 17.42
C LYS A 29 -2.60 23.34 18.93
N GLY A 30 -2.36 24.46 19.64
CA GLY A 30 -2.27 24.48 21.11
C GLY A 30 -0.84 24.57 21.66
N VAL A 31 0.15 24.85 20.83
CA VAL A 31 1.53 25.17 21.21
C VAL A 31 1.91 26.47 20.51
N SER A 32 2.48 27.45 21.27
CA SER A 32 2.92 28.70 20.66
C SER A 32 4.08 28.48 19.70
N GLU A 33 4.20 29.34 18.67
CA GLU A 33 5.24 29.21 17.66
C GLU A 33 6.66 29.26 18.27
N ALA A 34 6.88 30.13 19.22
CA ALA A 34 8.16 30.25 19.95
C ALA A 34 8.51 28.94 20.70
N MET A 35 7.53 28.29 21.31
CA MET A 35 7.74 27.00 22.01
C MET A 35 7.94 25.87 20.99
N ARG A 36 7.24 25.91 19.86
CA ARG A 36 7.39 24.95 18.79
C ARG A 36 8.81 24.93 18.21
N GLU A 37 9.37 26.12 17.95
CA GLU A 37 10.73 26.26 17.46
C GLU A 37 11.77 25.75 18.48
N LYS A 38 11.62 26.10 19.78
CA LYS A 38 12.50 25.55 20.83
C LYS A 38 12.47 24.01 20.89
N ILE A 39 11.28 23.43 20.79
CA ILE A 39 11.12 21.97 20.82
C ILE A 39 11.77 21.31 19.59
N LYS A 40 11.61 21.89 18.39
CA LYS A 40 12.25 21.38 17.17
C LYS A 40 13.76 21.45 17.27
N GLN A 41 14.30 22.59 17.67
CA GLN A 41 15.73 22.78 17.79
C GLN A 41 16.34 21.78 18.77
N LEU A 42 15.77 21.61 19.96
CA LEU A 42 16.25 20.64 20.94
C LEU A 42 16.11 19.20 20.47
N ALA A 43 15.04 18.86 19.73
CA ALA A 43 14.87 17.53 19.12
C ALA A 43 15.99 17.23 18.12
N ASP A 44 16.36 18.20 17.28
CA ASP A 44 17.46 18.08 16.32
C ASP A 44 18.82 17.97 17.02
N GLU A 45 19.08 18.78 18.03
CA GLU A 45 20.31 18.76 18.84
C GLU A 45 20.52 17.40 19.53
N LEU A 46 19.46 16.83 20.08
CA LEU A 46 19.48 15.53 20.74
C LEU A 46 19.47 14.34 19.75
N GLY A 47 19.31 14.60 18.46
CA GLY A 47 19.19 13.56 17.44
C GLY A 47 17.92 12.73 17.58
N TYR A 48 16.84 13.32 18.11
CA TYR A 48 15.56 12.64 18.22
C TYR A 48 14.99 12.35 16.84
N LYS A 49 14.93 11.06 16.50
CA LYS A 49 14.20 10.60 15.30
C LYS A 49 12.77 10.28 15.70
N GLN A 50 11.86 11.17 15.32
CA GLN A 50 10.43 10.91 15.54
C GLN A 50 10.10 9.55 14.89
N PRO A 51 9.55 8.53 15.64
CA PRO A 51 9.08 7.31 15.04
C PRO A 51 7.99 7.72 14.04
N SER A 52 8.35 7.72 12.76
CA SER A 52 7.49 8.03 11.62
C SER A 52 6.26 8.88 11.96
N ALA A 53 6.43 10.20 12.16
CA ALA A 53 5.44 11.11 11.65
C ALA A 53 5.58 11.02 10.13
N VAL A 54 5.12 9.94 9.54
CA VAL A 54 4.63 10.01 8.17
C VAL A 54 3.72 11.23 8.19
N LYS A 55 4.16 12.33 7.58
CA LYS A 55 3.31 13.47 7.30
C LYS A 55 1.98 12.86 6.87
N LYS A 56 0.91 13.13 7.60
CA LYS A 56 -0.43 13.10 7.06
C LYS A 56 -0.54 14.26 6.06
N GLU A 57 0.26 14.26 5.02
CA GLU A 57 -0.17 14.72 3.72
C GLU A 57 -1.44 13.92 3.49
N LYS A 58 -2.53 14.63 3.15
CA LYS A 58 -3.86 14.10 2.84
C LYS A 58 -3.68 12.66 2.40
N SER A 59 -4.12 11.70 3.20
CA SER A 59 -3.89 10.30 2.89
C SER A 59 -4.51 10.04 1.52
N VAL A 60 -3.69 10.11 0.49
CA VAL A 60 -4.08 9.57 -0.81
C VAL A 60 -4.33 8.12 -0.48
N LYS A 61 -5.59 7.71 -0.57
CA LYS A 61 -5.99 6.36 -0.24
C LYS A 61 -5.21 5.46 -1.19
N SER A 62 -4.20 4.79 -0.69
CA SER A 62 -3.45 3.83 -1.46
C SER A 62 -4.31 2.60 -1.69
N TYR A 63 -4.37 2.11 -2.92
CA TYR A 63 -5.14 0.95 -3.30
C TYR A 63 -4.20 -0.23 -3.61
N ASN A 64 -4.66 -1.42 -3.29
CA ASN A 64 -4.03 -2.67 -3.69
C ASN A 64 -4.74 -3.20 -4.94
N ILE A 65 -4.02 -3.31 -6.03
CA ILE A 65 -4.55 -3.80 -7.31
C ILE A 65 -4.10 -5.25 -7.51
N GLY A 66 -5.03 -6.17 -7.52
CA GLY A 66 -4.77 -7.56 -7.89
C GLY A 66 -4.59 -7.69 -9.40
N VAL A 67 -3.59 -8.43 -9.83
CA VAL A 67 -3.38 -8.77 -11.23
C VAL A 67 -3.45 -10.28 -11.34
N LEU A 68 -4.40 -10.77 -12.12
CA LEU A 68 -4.57 -12.20 -12.39
C LEU A 68 -4.15 -12.51 -13.82
N VAL A 69 -3.38 -13.56 -13.98
CA VAL A 69 -2.99 -14.12 -15.28
C VAL A 69 -3.12 -15.64 -15.21
N SER A 70 -3.70 -16.27 -16.25
CA SER A 70 -3.76 -17.72 -16.30
C SER A 70 -2.39 -18.33 -16.62
N GLU A 71 -2.08 -19.44 -15.99
CA GLU A 71 -0.86 -20.24 -16.21
C GLU A 71 -0.61 -20.56 -17.68
N LYS A 72 -1.65 -20.77 -18.48
CA LYS A 72 -1.53 -21.05 -19.94
C LYS A 72 -0.76 -19.97 -20.71
N TYR A 73 -0.69 -18.75 -20.18
CA TYR A 73 0.01 -17.64 -20.82
C TYR A 73 1.47 -17.51 -20.38
N LEU A 74 1.92 -18.31 -19.44
CA LEU A 74 3.29 -18.26 -18.90
C LEU A 74 4.26 -19.20 -19.64
N GLY A 75 3.80 -19.90 -20.67
CA GLY A 75 4.63 -20.70 -21.56
C GLY A 75 5.23 -19.87 -22.70
N GLU A 76 4.80 -20.16 -23.93
CA GLU A 76 5.34 -19.56 -25.18
C GLU A 76 5.17 -18.03 -25.23
N TYR A 77 4.10 -17.50 -24.65
CA TYR A 77 3.77 -16.06 -24.66
C TYR A 77 4.16 -15.33 -23.37
N ALA A 78 4.95 -15.95 -22.50
CA ALA A 78 5.30 -15.40 -21.20
C ALA A 78 5.87 -13.97 -21.28
N SER A 79 6.72 -13.67 -22.29
CA SER A 79 7.33 -12.35 -22.44
C SER A 79 6.33 -11.23 -22.72
N PHE A 80 5.26 -11.52 -23.47
CA PHE A 80 4.19 -10.56 -23.78
C PHE A 80 3.36 -10.25 -22.53
N TYR A 81 2.87 -11.27 -21.85
CA TYR A 81 2.05 -11.12 -20.64
C TYR A 81 2.84 -10.53 -19.48
N TRP A 82 4.12 -10.86 -19.37
CA TRP A 82 5.03 -10.24 -18.41
C TRP A 82 5.21 -8.74 -18.64
N ARG A 83 5.34 -8.30 -19.89
CA ARG A 83 5.41 -6.86 -20.24
C ARG A 83 4.12 -6.13 -19.89
N MET A 84 2.97 -6.75 -20.07
CA MET A 84 1.68 -6.18 -19.65
C MET A 84 1.66 -5.98 -18.15
N TYR A 85 2.02 -6.99 -17.37
CA TYR A 85 2.13 -6.88 -15.92
C TYR A 85 3.11 -5.77 -15.50
N GLN A 86 4.30 -5.71 -16.08
CA GLN A 86 5.28 -4.66 -15.79
C GLN A 86 4.72 -3.25 -16.05
N SER A 87 3.97 -3.08 -17.13
CA SER A 87 3.32 -1.80 -17.47
C SER A 87 2.26 -1.42 -16.45
N VAL A 88 1.46 -2.38 -16.02
CA VAL A 88 0.47 -2.20 -14.94
C VAL A 88 1.15 -1.82 -13.64
N ALA A 89 2.17 -2.57 -13.22
CA ALA A 89 2.90 -2.34 -11.97
C ALA A 89 3.57 -0.95 -11.95
N THR A 90 4.25 -0.58 -13.04
CA THR A 90 4.88 0.74 -13.19
C THR A 90 3.83 1.86 -13.07
N ARG A 91 2.69 1.70 -13.72
CA ARG A 91 1.62 2.71 -13.68
C ARG A 91 0.96 2.80 -12.31
N ALA A 92 0.80 1.67 -11.63
CA ALA A 92 0.27 1.61 -10.27
C ALA A 92 1.16 2.39 -9.29
N VAL A 93 2.48 2.18 -9.33
CA VAL A 93 3.44 2.93 -8.49
C VAL A 93 3.33 4.45 -8.73
N GLN A 94 3.20 4.89 -10.00
CA GLN A 94 3.00 6.31 -10.32
C GLN A 94 1.70 6.89 -9.76
N LYS A 95 0.73 6.03 -9.44
CA LYS A 95 -0.57 6.37 -8.83
C LYS A 95 -0.61 6.07 -7.32
N GLU A 96 0.55 5.80 -6.71
CA GLU A 96 0.67 5.45 -5.29
C GLU A 96 -0.16 4.22 -4.90
N CYS A 97 -0.33 3.28 -5.85
CA CYS A 97 -0.99 2.00 -5.65
C CYS A 97 0.03 0.87 -5.59
N PHE A 98 -0.32 -0.22 -4.91
CA PHE A 98 0.43 -1.46 -4.90
C PHE A 98 -0.19 -2.46 -5.89
N THR A 99 0.64 -3.37 -6.43
CA THR A 99 0.15 -4.49 -7.25
C THR A 99 0.49 -5.81 -6.58
N MET A 100 -0.44 -6.75 -6.65
CA MET A 100 -0.28 -8.14 -6.21
C MET A 100 -0.59 -9.04 -7.40
N LEU A 101 0.43 -9.77 -7.88
CA LEU A 101 0.26 -10.74 -8.96
C LEU A 101 -0.11 -12.11 -8.38
N GLU A 102 -1.14 -12.73 -8.92
CA GLU A 102 -1.47 -14.13 -8.69
C GLU A 102 -1.65 -14.84 -10.03
N VAL A 103 -0.98 -15.97 -10.18
CA VAL A 103 -1.12 -16.83 -11.34
C VAL A 103 -2.21 -17.84 -11.05
N VAL A 104 -3.23 -17.88 -11.90
CA VAL A 104 -4.33 -18.83 -11.79
C VAL A 104 -3.89 -20.10 -12.50
N SER A 105 -3.84 -21.23 -11.79
CA SER A 105 -3.51 -22.53 -12.39
C SER A 105 -4.62 -22.97 -13.34
N LEU A 106 -4.30 -23.89 -14.26
CA LEU A 106 -5.31 -24.46 -15.13
C LEU A 106 -6.38 -25.25 -14.37
N GLU A 107 -6.00 -25.87 -13.27
CA GLU A 107 -6.90 -26.58 -12.37
C GLU A 107 -7.88 -25.63 -11.68
N ASP A 108 -7.37 -24.56 -11.06
CA ASP A 108 -8.22 -23.56 -10.40
C ASP A 108 -9.14 -22.84 -11.41
N GLU A 109 -8.64 -22.60 -12.64
CA GLU A 109 -9.46 -21.99 -13.70
C GLU A 109 -10.59 -22.96 -14.14
N ALA A 110 -10.31 -24.28 -14.20
CA ALA A 110 -11.28 -25.30 -14.59
C ALA A 110 -12.33 -25.54 -13.50
N GLU A 111 -11.92 -25.57 -12.25
CA GLU A 111 -12.79 -25.78 -11.09
C GLU A 111 -13.47 -24.51 -10.62
N ALA A 112 -13.16 -23.36 -11.23
CA ALA A 112 -13.61 -22.03 -10.83
C ALA A 112 -13.27 -21.68 -9.38
N ASN A 113 -12.10 -22.15 -8.90
CA ASN A 113 -11.58 -21.82 -7.59
C ASN A 113 -11.16 -20.36 -7.53
N LEU A 114 -11.59 -19.64 -6.49
CA LEU A 114 -11.31 -18.22 -6.37
C LEU A 114 -9.85 -17.96 -5.99
N PRO A 115 -9.21 -16.93 -6.59
CA PRO A 115 -7.85 -16.53 -6.25
C PRO A 115 -7.72 -16.15 -4.77
N LYS A 116 -6.60 -16.49 -4.16
CA LYS A 116 -6.33 -16.23 -2.74
C LYS A 116 -6.42 -14.75 -2.39
N ILE A 117 -5.90 -13.86 -3.28
CA ILE A 117 -5.96 -12.41 -3.06
C ILE A 117 -7.41 -11.88 -2.99
N VAL A 118 -8.37 -12.57 -3.63
CA VAL A 118 -9.80 -12.26 -3.57
C VAL A 118 -10.42 -12.83 -2.30
N VAL A 119 -10.19 -14.11 -2.03
CA VAL A 119 -10.73 -14.80 -0.82
C VAL A 119 -10.29 -14.08 0.46
N GLU A 120 -9.01 -13.69 0.54
CA GLU A 120 -8.45 -12.99 1.69
C GLU A 120 -8.72 -11.47 1.68
N ARG A 121 -9.46 -10.97 0.70
CA ARG A 121 -9.81 -9.54 0.55
C ARG A 121 -8.59 -8.62 0.63
N LYS A 122 -7.50 -9.00 -0.07
CA LYS A 122 -6.23 -8.25 -0.05
C LYS A 122 -6.18 -7.12 -1.06
N VAL A 123 -7.15 -7.04 -1.98
CA VAL A 123 -7.15 -6.12 -3.10
C VAL A 123 -8.43 -5.29 -3.17
N ASP A 124 -8.31 -4.07 -3.66
CA ASP A 124 -9.40 -3.11 -3.84
C ASP A 124 -9.96 -3.12 -5.28
N GLY A 125 -9.28 -3.77 -6.21
CA GLY A 125 -9.68 -3.94 -7.59
C GLY A 125 -8.84 -5.00 -8.28
N LEU A 126 -9.32 -5.53 -9.40
CA LEU A 126 -8.67 -6.58 -10.18
C LEU A 126 -8.41 -6.14 -11.62
N ILE A 127 -7.26 -6.55 -12.15
CA ILE A 127 -6.93 -6.51 -13.56
C ILE A 127 -6.69 -7.95 -14.01
N LEU A 128 -7.48 -8.41 -14.98
CA LEU A 128 -7.34 -9.73 -15.58
C LEU A 128 -6.56 -9.58 -16.88
N ILE A 129 -5.43 -10.28 -17.00
CA ILE A 129 -4.58 -10.23 -18.19
C ILE A 129 -4.76 -11.53 -18.98
N GLY A 130 -5.21 -11.40 -20.23
CA GLY A 130 -5.55 -12.51 -21.09
C GLY A 130 -6.94 -13.07 -20.79
N ARG A 131 -7.37 -14.02 -21.63
CA ARG A 131 -8.69 -14.63 -21.54
C ARG A 131 -8.70 -15.77 -20.52
N LEU A 132 -9.53 -15.64 -19.50
CA LEU A 132 -9.86 -16.69 -18.54
C LEU A 132 -11.16 -17.40 -18.94
N TRP A 133 -11.41 -18.58 -18.40
CA TRP A 133 -12.61 -19.34 -18.71
C TRP A 133 -13.87 -18.67 -18.18
N THR A 134 -14.98 -18.85 -18.89
CA THR A 134 -16.25 -18.17 -18.59
C THR A 134 -16.80 -18.55 -17.23
N GLU A 135 -16.66 -19.82 -16.84
CA GLU A 135 -17.08 -20.35 -15.54
C GLU A 135 -16.32 -19.70 -14.39
N PHE A 136 -14.99 -19.60 -14.51
CA PHE A 136 -14.14 -18.91 -13.56
C PHE A 136 -14.50 -17.42 -13.43
N LEU A 137 -14.71 -16.75 -14.56
CA LEU A 137 -15.13 -15.33 -14.55
C LEU A 137 -16.52 -15.15 -13.92
N GLY A 138 -17.43 -16.11 -14.12
CA GLY A 138 -18.73 -16.15 -13.48
C GLY A 138 -18.61 -16.23 -11.96
N ALA A 139 -17.82 -17.20 -11.48
CA ALA A 139 -17.56 -17.37 -10.05
C ALA A 139 -16.89 -16.14 -9.43
N LEU A 140 -15.90 -15.55 -10.10
CA LEU A 140 -15.21 -14.36 -9.66
C LEU A 140 -16.19 -13.18 -9.49
N ARG A 141 -17.07 -12.92 -10.48
CA ARG A 141 -18.05 -11.84 -10.44
C ARG A 141 -19.11 -12.03 -9.36
N GLN A 142 -19.53 -13.27 -9.10
CA GLN A 142 -20.54 -13.57 -8.09
C GLN A 142 -19.99 -13.40 -6.66
N ASN A 143 -18.71 -13.64 -6.47
CA ASN A 143 -18.08 -13.65 -5.14
C ASN A 143 -17.30 -12.39 -4.79
N THR A 144 -17.26 -11.38 -5.68
CA THR A 144 -16.59 -10.11 -5.38
C THR A 144 -17.40 -8.91 -5.86
N GLN A 145 -17.31 -7.81 -5.12
CA GLN A 145 -17.92 -6.51 -5.45
C GLN A 145 -16.86 -5.50 -5.90
N ILE A 146 -15.57 -5.88 -5.94
CA ILE A 146 -14.52 -4.97 -6.37
C ILE A 146 -14.52 -4.77 -7.88
N PRO A 147 -14.06 -3.61 -8.39
CA PRO A 147 -13.97 -3.36 -9.83
C PRO A 147 -13.05 -4.35 -10.51
N ILE A 148 -13.46 -4.82 -11.70
CA ILE A 148 -12.66 -5.74 -12.52
C ILE A 148 -12.43 -5.09 -13.89
N VAL A 149 -11.17 -5.05 -14.31
CA VAL A 149 -10.74 -4.58 -15.64
C VAL A 149 -10.13 -5.74 -16.41
N TYR A 150 -10.44 -5.85 -17.68
CA TYR A 150 -9.94 -6.88 -18.57
C TYR A 150 -8.93 -6.27 -19.53
N LEU A 151 -7.75 -6.88 -19.64
CA LEU A 151 -6.71 -6.56 -20.63
C LEU A 151 -6.49 -7.77 -21.53
N ASP A 152 -6.44 -7.52 -22.85
CA ASP A 152 -6.24 -8.57 -23.88
C ASP A 152 -7.31 -9.67 -23.81
N PHE A 153 -8.57 -9.25 -23.81
CA PHE A 153 -9.73 -10.12 -23.68
C PHE A 153 -10.45 -10.27 -25.03
N TYR A 154 -9.84 -11.04 -25.97
CA TYR A 154 -10.42 -11.35 -27.27
C TYR A 154 -10.81 -12.82 -27.40
#